data_465302a43a0dd86314eba75e46a78e41
#
_entry.id   465302a43a0dd86314eba75e46a78e41
#
_cell.length_a   1.000
_cell.length_b   1.000
_cell.length_c   1.000
_cell.angle_alpha   90.00
_cell.angle_beta   90.00
_cell.angle_gamma   90.00
#
_symmetry.space_group_name_H-M   'P 1'
#
loop_
_entity.id
_entity.type
_entity.pdbx_description
1 polymer ?
#
loop_
_entity_poly.entity_id
_entity_poly.type
_entity_poly.pdbx_seq_one_letter_code
_entity_poly.pdbx_strand_id
1 'polypeptide(L)'
;MISMILSGCSSNTESAPESSAEPAVQETIAETSAPEETKAEETTIEETSAETENQAEEDDEENYNTGDASLDKIRNEDGIGENELLVVSFGTSFNDSRRLTIGAIEGALDDAFPDYDVRRGFTANIIIDHVQRRDGILIDDVDTALNRAVDNGVKNLVIQPTHLMNGLEYNDVVAEVAQYADAFEHVAFGEPLLTSDDDFKRVEEAIANWTSEYDDGETAICFMGHGTEADSNQIYQKMQDLLTADGYENYFVGTVEAEPSVEDVLSAVQAGEYKRVILEPLMVVAGDHANNDMAGDEEDSWKSVFESAGYEVECLLRGLGENPDIQQIYADHAQKAIDSLTGDAE
;
A
#
# COMPACT_ATOMS: atom_id res chain seq x y z
N MET A 1 -10.29 22.69 21.14
CA MET A 1 -10.71 21.41 21.75
C MET A 1 -11.05 20.50 20.59
N ILE A 2 -10.09 19.75 20.13
CA ILE A 2 -10.20 18.88 18.95
C ILE A 2 -10.82 17.57 19.43
N SER A 3 -11.95 17.18 18.83
CA SER A 3 -12.65 15.93 19.13
C SER A 3 -12.22 14.87 18.11
N MET A 4 -11.32 13.98 18.52
CA MET A 4 -11.07 12.74 17.80
C MET A 4 -12.19 11.76 18.10
N ILE A 5 -12.95 11.32 17.10
CA ILE A 5 -13.94 10.26 17.22
C ILE A 5 -13.31 8.98 16.70
N LEU A 6 -12.85 8.12 17.60
CA LEU A 6 -12.53 6.73 17.35
C LEU A 6 -13.74 5.89 17.79
N SER A 7 -14.37 5.21 16.85
CA SER A 7 -15.47 4.26 17.13
C SER A 7 -14.89 2.91 17.53
N GLY A 8 -14.93 2.58 18.81
CA GLY A 8 -14.49 1.30 19.36
C GLY A 8 -15.64 0.52 19.94
N CYS A 9 -15.85 -0.71 19.49
CA CYS A 9 -16.78 -1.66 20.10
C CYS A 9 -16.20 -2.25 21.40
N SER A 10 -17.00 -2.14 22.47
CA SER A 10 -16.74 -2.68 23.80
C SER A 10 -17.48 -3.99 24.01
N SER A 11 -16.81 -4.99 24.57
CA SER A 11 -17.50 -6.08 25.28
C SER A 11 -16.90 -6.29 26.65
N ASN A 12 -17.77 -6.15 27.64
CA ASN A 12 -17.60 -6.31 29.08
C ASN A 12 -17.42 -7.77 29.50
N THR A 13 -16.57 -8.03 30.49
CA THR A 13 -16.96 -8.88 31.63
C THR A 13 -16.08 -8.65 32.87
N GLU A 14 -16.78 -8.55 34.01
CA GLU A 14 -16.37 -8.33 35.39
C GLU A 14 -15.64 -9.51 36.03
N SER A 15 -14.67 -9.29 36.90
CA SER A 15 -14.76 -9.45 38.36
C SER A 15 -13.40 -9.59 39.05
N ALA A 16 -13.15 -8.78 40.05
CA ALA A 16 -12.13 -8.91 41.10
C ALA A 16 -12.73 -9.76 42.27
N PRO A 17 -12.05 -10.05 43.45
CA PRO A 17 -10.98 -9.30 44.11
C PRO A 17 -9.95 -10.09 44.98
N GLU A 18 -8.95 -9.35 45.51
CA GLU A 18 -8.22 -9.48 46.81
C GLU A 18 -7.21 -10.64 46.99
N SER A 19 -6.01 -10.49 47.54
CA SER A 19 -5.52 -9.77 48.74
C SER A 19 -4.04 -10.14 49.00
N SER A 20 -3.29 -9.14 49.44
CA SER A 20 -2.31 -9.11 50.56
C SER A 20 -0.83 -9.49 50.38
N ALA A 21 -0.02 -8.51 50.70
CA ALA A 21 1.08 -8.39 51.66
C ALA A 21 2.54 -8.54 51.21
N GLU A 22 3.23 -7.44 51.27
CA GLU A 22 4.68 -7.28 51.49
C GLU A 22 5.17 -7.95 52.80
N PRO A 23 6.49 -8.15 53.00
CA PRO A 23 7.29 -7.05 53.47
C PRO A 23 8.76 -6.95 52.99
N ALA A 24 9.28 -5.73 53.17
CA ALA A 24 10.65 -5.29 52.95
C ALA A 24 11.66 -5.85 53.92
N VAL A 25 12.97 -5.90 53.57
CA VAL A 25 14.13 -5.64 54.42
C VAL A 25 15.38 -5.20 53.61
N GLN A 26 15.81 -4.03 53.87
CA GLN A 26 17.07 -3.28 54.00
C GLN A 26 18.41 -3.90 53.63
N GLU A 27 19.18 -3.05 52.90
CA GLU A 27 20.59 -2.60 52.98
C GLU A 27 21.69 -3.52 53.48
N THR A 28 22.82 -3.52 52.72
CA THR A 28 24.13 -3.11 53.26
C THR A 28 25.15 -2.78 52.13
N ILE A 29 25.84 -1.67 52.34
CA ILE A 29 26.91 -1.04 51.57
C ILE A 29 28.25 -1.73 51.91
N ALA A 30 29.16 -1.94 50.93
CA ALA A 30 30.61 -1.91 51.19
C ALA A 30 31.38 -1.60 49.88
N GLU A 31 32.26 -0.63 50.04
CA GLU A 31 33.22 -0.04 49.08
C GLU A 31 34.40 -0.92 48.74
N THR A 32 35.05 -0.53 47.62
CA THR A 32 36.48 -0.37 47.39
C THR A 32 37.15 -1.32 46.40
N SER A 33 37.58 -0.83 45.32
CA SER A 33 38.91 -0.63 44.70
C SER A 33 38.99 -1.02 43.23
N ALA A 34 39.37 -0.03 42.40
CA ALA A 34 39.98 -0.18 41.07
C ALA A 34 41.52 -0.28 41.24
N PRO A 35 42.34 -0.46 40.18
CA PRO A 35 42.08 -0.75 38.74
C PRO A 35 42.97 -1.87 38.16
N GLU A 36 42.63 -2.38 36.98
CA GLU A 36 43.65 -2.89 36.04
C GLU A 36 43.13 -2.79 34.56
N GLU A 37 43.93 -2.15 33.76
CA GLU A 37 43.78 -1.99 32.32
C GLU A 37 43.89 -3.34 31.61
N THR A 38 42.97 -3.63 30.69
CA THR A 38 43.26 -4.59 29.60
C THR A 38 42.49 -4.15 28.33
N LYS A 39 43.29 -3.87 27.33
CA LYS A 39 43.07 -3.69 25.89
C LYS A 39 41.69 -3.97 25.33
N ALA A 40 41.20 -2.96 24.61
CA ALA A 40 40.17 -3.06 23.60
C ALA A 40 40.55 -4.04 22.48
N GLU A 41 39.73 -5.06 22.26
CA GLU A 41 39.59 -5.67 20.94
C GLU A 41 38.34 -5.07 20.30
N GLU A 42 38.57 -4.32 19.22
CA GLU A 42 37.57 -3.87 18.27
C GLU A 42 36.89 -5.10 17.65
N THR A 43 35.65 -5.33 17.99
CA THR A 43 34.78 -6.18 17.20
C THR A 43 34.09 -5.31 16.18
N THR A 44 34.62 -5.33 14.99
CA THR A 44 33.97 -4.82 13.77
C THR A 44 32.67 -5.61 13.56
N ILE A 45 31.54 -5.00 13.79
CA ILE A 45 30.24 -5.55 13.41
C ILE A 45 30.08 -5.22 11.92
N GLU A 46 29.91 -6.25 11.11
CA GLU A 46 29.66 -6.17 9.68
C GLU A 46 28.33 -5.42 9.41
N GLU A 47 28.42 -4.18 9.01
CA GLU A 47 27.43 -3.50 8.18
C GLU A 47 27.70 -3.89 6.71
N THR A 48 27.19 -5.02 6.24
CA THR A 48 27.44 -5.42 4.84
C THR A 48 26.29 -6.22 4.22
N SER A 49 25.08 -6.11 4.71
CA SER A 49 23.93 -6.76 4.04
C SER A 49 22.93 -5.78 3.42
N ALA A 50 22.75 -4.59 3.98
CA ALA A 50 21.77 -3.63 3.47
C ALA A 50 22.23 -2.85 2.21
N GLU A 51 23.55 -2.63 2.03
CA GLU A 51 24.05 -1.91 0.86
C GLU A 51 24.15 -2.78 -0.41
N THR A 52 24.16 -4.11 -0.27
CA THR A 52 24.29 -5.03 -1.41
C THR A 52 22.94 -5.39 -2.02
N GLU A 53 21.87 -5.42 -1.23
CA GLU A 53 20.50 -5.59 -1.71
C GLU A 53 20.01 -4.33 -2.44
N ASN A 54 20.33 -3.15 -1.92
CA ASN A 54 19.98 -1.86 -2.54
C ASN A 54 20.65 -1.61 -3.91
N GLN A 55 21.82 -2.24 -4.18
CA GLN A 55 22.50 -2.09 -5.48
C GLN A 55 21.98 -3.06 -6.55
N ALA A 56 21.45 -4.22 -6.16
CA ALA A 56 20.86 -5.19 -7.10
C ALA A 56 19.51 -4.68 -7.63
N GLU A 57 18.67 -4.10 -6.78
CA GLU A 57 17.39 -3.51 -7.18
C GLU A 57 17.55 -2.28 -8.10
N GLU A 58 18.62 -1.46 -7.91
CA GLU A 58 18.92 -0.31 -8.77
C GLU A 58 19.34 -0.73 -10.19
N ASP A 59 20.00 -1.88 -10.36
CA ASP A 59 20.48 -2.36 -11.66
C ASP A 59 19.35 -2.98 -12.51
N ASP A 60 18.31 -3.55 -11.90
CA ASP A 60 17.23 -4.24 -12.60
C ASP A 60 16.24 -3.26 -13.26
N GLU A 61 15.86 -2.17 -12.59
CA GLU A 61 14.97 -1.15 -13.17
C GLU A 61 15.57 -0.38 -14.37
N GLU A 62 16.89 -0.27 -14.47
CA GLU A 62 17.55 0.39 -15.61
C GLU A 62 17.28 -0.34 -16.95
N ASN A 63 16.86 -1.59 -16.92
CA ASN A 63 16.59 -2.40 -18.09
C ASN A 63 15.15 -2.33 -18.61
N TYR A 64 14.21 -1.74 -17.82
CA TYR A 64 12.81 -1.62 -18.22
C TYR A 64 12.52 -0.31 -18.93
N ASN A 65 11.62 -0.39 -19.93
CA ASN A 65 11.00 0.81 -20.48
C ASN A 65 9.91 1.27 -19.51
N THR A 66 10.25 2.17 -18.60
CA THR A 66 9.33 2.67 -17.57
C THR A 66 8.36 3.74 -18.08
N GLY A 67 8.50 4.19 -19.34
CA GLY A 67 7.65 5.22 -19.93
C GLY A 67 8.22 6.64 -19.86
N ASP A 68 7.43 7.62 -20.32
CA ASP A 68 7.81 9.03 -20.41
C ASP A 68 7.43 9.80 -19.13
N ALA A 69 8.42 10.10 -18.31
CA ALA A 69 8.25 10.83 -17.06
C ALA A 69 7.63 12.22 -17.21
N SER A 70 7.78 12.86 -18.38
CA SER A 70 7.24 14.20 -18.64
C SER A 70 5.73 14.26 -18.77
N LEU A 71 5.07 13.10 -18.91
CA LEU A 71 3.63 12.97 -19.01
C LEU A 71 2.92 12.92 -17.66
N ASP A 72 3.66 12.73 -16.57
CA ASP A 72 3.12 12.67 -15.22
C ASP A 72 3.00 14.08 -14.61
N LYS A 73 1.94 14.33 -13.84
CA LYS A 73 1.79 15.55 -13.05
C LYS A 73 2.44 15.35 -11.68
N ILE A 74 3.33 16.25 -11.28
CA ILE A 74 4.06 16.12 -10.01
C ILE A 74 3.17 16.43 -8.81
N ARG A 75 2.24 17.38 -8.93
CA ARG A 75 1.24 17.79 -7.93
C ARG A 75 1.82 18.26 -6.60
N ASN A 76 2.88 19.07 -6.66
CA ASN A 76 3.53 19.69 -5.50
C ASN A 76 3.72 21.21 -5.66
N GLU A 77 2.85 21.87 -6.41
CA GLU A 77 2.87 23.32 -6.62
C GLU A 77 2.49 24.06 -5.34
N ASP A 78 3.08 25.24 -5.15
CA ASP A 78 2.76 26.18 -4.06
C ASP A 78 1.64 27.15 -4.48
N GLY A 79 1.12 27.90 -3.48
CA GLY A 79 0.12 28.94 -3.71
C GLY A 79 -1.28 28.39 -3.95
N ILE A 80 -1.59 27.28 -3.35
CA ILE A 80 -2.90 26.62 -3.35
C ILE A 80 -3.90 27.31 -2.39
N GLY A 81 -5.16 26.85 -2.42
CA GLY A 81 -6.24 27.35 -1.59
C GLY A 81 -6.19 26.87 -0.13
N GLU A 82 -7.31 27.10 0.59
CA GLU A 82 -7.44 26.72 2.00
C GLU A 82 -7.80 25.23 2.18
N ASN A 83 -8.19 24.53 1.10
CA ASN A 83 -8.60 23.13 1.11
C ASN A 83 -7.61 22.31 0.29
N GLU A 84 -7.05 21.29 0.89
CA GLU A 84 -6.13 20.36 0.22
C GLU A 84 -6.64 18.92 0.36
N LEU A 85 -6.54 18.16 -0.73
CA LEU A 85 -6.72 16.73 -0.78
C LEU A 85 -5.35 16.09 -1.09
N LEU A 86 -4.64 15.69 -0.04
CA LEU A 86 -3.34 15.05 -0.15
C LEU A 86 -3.53 13.55 -0.43
N VAL A 87 -3.17 13.12 -1.63
CA VAL A 87 -3.17 11.73 -2.04
C VAL A 87 -1.85 11.10 -1.63
N VAL A 88 -1.91 10.12 -0.72
CA VAL A 88 -0.73 9.44 -0.19
C VAL A 88 -0.63 8.04 -0.76
N SER A 89 0.46 7.75 -1.45
CA SER A 89 0.73 6.47 -2.11
C SER A 89 2.06 5.90 -1.65
N PHE A 90 2.23 4.57 -1.71
CA PHE A 90 3.57 3.98 -1.61
C PHE A 90 4.48 4.56 -2.71
N GLY A 91 3.97 4.62 -3.92
CA GLY A 91 4.66 5.11 -5.09
C GLY A 91 5.07 4.00 -6.04
N THR A 92 5.59 4.38 -7.19
CA THR A 92 6.28 3.50 -8.15
C THR A 92 7.24 4.32 -8.99
N SER A 93 8.40 3.76 -9.29
CA SER A 93 9.41 4.33 -10.18
C SER A 93 9.03 4.17 -11.66
N PHE A 94 8.13 3.24 -12.01
CA PHE A 94 7.63 3.02 -13.35
C PHE A 94 6.74 4.17 -13.80
N ASN A 95 7.24 5.00 -14.74
CA ASN A 95 6.61 6.26 -15.15
C ASN A 95 5.21 6.09 -15.73
N ASP A 96 5.02 5.11 -16.64
CA ASP A 96 3.70 4.85 -17.20
C ASP A 96 2.74 4.30 -16.16
N SER A 97 3.19 3.35 -15.32
CA SER A 97 2.37 2.82 -14.23
C SER A 97 1.98 3.95 -13.26
N ARG A 98 2.93 4.79 -12.81
CA ARG A 98 2.64 5.92 -11.92
C ARG A 98 1.57 6.85 -12.49
N ARG A 99 1.72 7.22 -13.78
CA ARG A 99 0.77 8.10 -14.47
C ARG A 99 -0.59 7.48 -14.66
N LEU A 100 -0.64 6.20 -15.08
CA LEU A 100 -1.89 5.51 -15.43
C LEU A 100 -2.65 5.03 -14.20
N THR A 101 -1.99 4.87 -13.05
CA THR A 101 -2.59 4.39 -11.80
C THR A 101 -2.76 5.52 -10.79
N ILE A 102 -1.69 5.89 -10.07
CA ILE A 102 -1.72 6.97 -9.06
C ILE A 102 -2.21 8.28 -9.71
N GLY A 103 -1.63 8.67 -10.85
CA GLY A 103 -2.02 9.87 -11.57
C GLY A 103 -3.48 9.85 -12.05
N ALA A 104 -4.03 8.68 -12.38
CA ALA A 104 -5.43 8.54 -12.76
C ALA A 104 -6.38 8.66 -11.56
N ILE A 105 -6.02 8.04 -10.41
CA ILE A 105 -6.76 8.24 -9.15
C ILE A 105 -6.77 9.72 -8.76
N GLU A 106 -5.60 10.38 -8.77
CA GLU A 106 -5.49 11.81 -8.48
C GLU A 106 -6.29 12.67 -9.46
N GLY A 107 -6.34 12.28 -10.73
CA GLY A 107 -7.16 12.95 -11.74
C GLY A 107 -8.64 12.81 -11.47
N ALA A 108 -9.11 11.62 -11.08
CA ALA A 108 -10.48 11.37 -10.69
C ALA A 108 -10.91 12.18 -9.46
N LEU A 109 -10.00 12.29 -8.47
CA LEU A 109 -10.21 13.11 -7.27
C LEU A 109 -10.24 14.62 -7.60
N ASP A 110 -9.36 15.09 -8.49
CA ASP A 110 -9.31 16.48 -8.98
C ASP A 110 -10.62 16.87 -9.69
N ASP A 111 -11.14 15.96 -10.51
CA ASP A 111 -12.42 16.15 -11.21
C ASP A 111 -13.64 16.10 -10.26
N ALA A 112 -13.59 15.24 -9.24
CA ALA A 112 -14.68 15.07 -8.28
C ALA A 112 -14.76 16.22 -7.26
N PHE A 113 -13.63 16.79 -6.87
CA PHE A 113 -13.52 17.76 -5.79
C PHE A 113 -12.86 19.08 -6.22
N PRO A 114 -13.49 19.86 -7.11
CA PRO A 114 -12.89 21.08 -7.69
C PRO A 114 -12.64 22.20 -6.66
N ASP A 115 -13.17 22.08 -5.44
CA ASP A 115 -12.93 23.03 -4.35
C ASP A 115 -11.71 22.65 -3.49
N TYR A 116 -11.02 21.54 -3.81
CA TYR A 116 -9.81 21.04 -3.17
C TYR A 116 -8.65 21.05 -4.16
N ASP A 117 -7.49 21.47 -3.68
CA ASP A 117 -6.24 21.30 -4.42
C ASP A 117 -5.69 19.90 -4.20
N VAL A 118 -5.66 19.06 -5.23
CA VAL A 118 -5.14 17.69 -5.15
C VAL A 118 -3.62 17.69 -5.19
N ARG A 119 -2.98 17.13 -4.16
CA ARG A 119 -1.54 17.02 -3.99
C ARG A 119 -1.11 15.58 -3.84
N ARG A 120 0.18 15.32 -4.09
CA ARG A 120 0.80 14.00 -4.03
C ARG A 120 1.82 13.94 -2.91
N GLY A 121 1.81 12.84 -2.14
CA GLY A 121 2.89 12.43 -1.25
C GLY A 121 3.18 10.94 -1.41
N PHE A 122 4.46 10.55 -1.36
CA PHE A 122 4.86 9.14 -1.36
C PHE A 122 5.41 8.73 -0.01
N THR A 123 5.19 7.45 0.36
CA THR A 123 5.75 6.87 1.59
C THR A 123 7.12 6.23 1.37
N ALA A 124 7.43 5.73 0.17
CA ALA A 124 8.66 5.01 -0.13
C ALA A 124 9.78 5.97 -0.58
N ASN A 125 10.69 6.33 0.33
CA ASN A 125 11.83 7.21 0.04
C ASN A 125 12.74 6.64 -1.06
N ILE A 126 12.92 5.32 -1.12
CA ILE A 126 13.72 4.68 -2.17
C ILE A 126 13.18 4.98 -3.57
N ILE A 127 11.85 4.97 -3.73
CA ILE A 127 11.19 5.32 -5.00
C ILE A 127 11.35 6.80 -5.32
N ILE A 128 11.18 7.67 -4.32
CA ILE A 128 11.37 9.12 -4.48
C ILE A 128 12.78 9.43 -4.97
N ASP A 129 13.78 8.87 -4.30
CA ASP A 129 15.19 9.04 -4.63
C ASP A 129 15.54 8.49 -6.02
N HIS A 130 14.98 7.33 -6.38
CA HIS A 130 15.18 6.71 -7.69
C HIS A 130 14.61 7.59 -8.80
N VAL A 131 13.34 8.03 -8.68
CA VAL A 131 12.69 8.91 -9.66
C VAL A 131 13.44 10.24 -9.79
N GLN A 132 13.92 10.81 -8.68
CA GLN A 132 14.70 12.02 -8.70
C GLN A 132 16.03 11.83 -9.43
N ARG A 133 16.77 10.76 -9.15
CA ARG A 133 18.06 10.47 -9.79
C ARG A 133 17.91 10.22 -11.29
N ARG A 134 16.94 9.41 -11.68
CA ARG A 134 16.74 8.98 -13.07
C ARG A 134 16.09 10.07 -13.92
N ASP A 135 15.00 10.67 -13.44
CA ASP A 135 14.13 11.54 -14.23
C ASP A 135 14.26 13.02 -13.86
N GLY A 136 14.92 13.34 -12.74
CA GLY A 136 15.02 14.71 -12.22
C GLY A 136 13.70 15.27 -11.68
N ILE A 137 12.73 14.41 -11.40
CA ILE A 137 11.41 14.77 -10.85
C ILE A 137 11.50 14.74 -9.31
N LEU A 138 11.03 15.82 -8.69
CA LEU A 138 10.92 15.93 -7.24
C LEU A 138 9.50 15.55 -6.83
N ILE A 139 9.36 14.42 -6.13
CA ILE A 139 8.13 13.98 -5.50
C ILE A 139 8.29 14.23 -3.99
N ASP A 140 7.29 14.82 -3.36
CA ASP A 140 7.33 15.04 -1.92
C ASP A 140 7.09 13.70 -1.18
N ASP A 141 7.86 13.44 -0.13
CA ASP A 141 7.46 12.47 0.89
C ASP A 141 6.32 13.05 1.75
N VAL A 142 5.77 12.25 2.65
CA VAL A 142 4.61 12.67 3.45
C VAL A 142 4.94 13.87 4.34
N ASP A 143 6.12 13.88 4.99
CA ASP A 143 6.57 14.99 5.84
C ASP A 143 6.74 16.29 5.04
N THR A 144 7.36 16.21 3.87
CA THR A 144 7.56 17.36 2.96
C THR A 144 6.21 17.88 2.45
N ALA A 145 5.28 17.00 2.07
CA ALA A 145 3.95 17.38 1.61
C ALA A 145 3.15 18.08 2.73
N LEU A 146 3.20 17.57 3.96
CA LEU A 146 2.54 18.17 5.12
C LEU A 146 3.14 19.54 5.48
N ASN A 147 4.48 19.68 5.48
CA ASN A 147 5.14 20.96 5.68
C ASN A 147 4.74 21.98 4.60
N ARG A 148 4.64 21.54 3.34
CA ARG A 148 4.19 22.39 2.23
C ARG A 148 2.73 22.82 2.42
N ALA A 149 1.84 21.95 2.88
CA ALA A 149 0.45 22.28 3.20
C ALA A 149 0.38 23.37 4.29
N VAL A 150 1.20 23.24 5.35
CA VAL A 150 1.30 24.27 6.41
C VAL A 150 1.81 25.60 5.85
N ASP A 151 2.86 25.59 5.04
CA ASP A 151 3.46 26.80 4.43
C ASP A 151 2.51 27.49 3.46
N ASN A 152 1.66 26.73 2.75
CA ASN A 152 0.60 27.23 1.89
C ASN A 152 -0.61 27.81 2.67
N GLY A 153 -0.70 27.56 3.97
CA GLY A 153 -1.78 28.04 4.82
C GLY A 153 -3.09 27.25 4.66
N VAL A 154 -2.97 25.97 4.32
CA VAL A 154 -4.11 25.05 4.26
C VAL A 154 -4.82 24.99 5.61
N LYS A 155 -6.15 25.01 5.60
CA LYS A 155 -7.00 24.92 6.79
C LYS A 155 -7.70 23.58 6.89
N ASN A 156 -8.20 23.09 5.76
CA ASN A 156 -8.92 21.83 5.66
C ASN A 156 -8.06 20.84 4.90
N LEU A 157 -7.50 19.88 5.59
CA LEU A 157 -6.66 18.83 5.01
C LEU A 157 -7.41 17.50 5.00
N VAL A 158 -7.57 16.93 3.82
CA VAL A 158 -8.07 15.58 3.63
C VAL A 158 -6.94 14.70 3.13
N ILE A 159 -6.70 13.59 3.81
CA ILE A 159 -5.71 12.59 3.40
C ILE A 159 -6.45 11.45 2.72
N GLN A 160 -6.18 11.19 1.44
CA GLN A 160 -6.67 10.01 0.74
C GLN A 160 -5.52 9.06 0.46
N PRO A 161 -5.38 7.97 1.24
CA PRO A 161 -4.40 6.94 0.94
C PRO A 161 -4.84 6.13 -0.28
N THR A 162 -3.89 5.78 -1.15
CA THR A 162 -4.14 4.83 -2.25
C THR A 162 -3.74 3.40 -1.88
N HIS A 163 -3.46 3.13 -0.62
CA HIS A 163 -3.13 1.80 -0.12
C HIS A 163 -4.27 0.81 -0.39
N LEU A 164 -3.90 -0.44 -0.63
CA LEU A 164 -4.88 -1.52 -0.85
C LEU A 164 -5.66 -1.85 0.42
N MET A 165 -5.01 -1.76 1.59
CA MET A 165 -5.56 -2.20 2.87
C MET A 165 -5.12 -1.33 4.04
N ASN A 166 -5.80 -1.46 5.16
CA ASN A 166 -5.35 -0.91 6.45
C ASN A 166 -4.24 -1.82 7.00
N GLY A 167 -3.00 -1.54 6.60
CA GLY A 167 -1.78 -2.25 6.98
C GLY A 167 -0.82 -1.36 7.76
N LEU A 168 0.44 -1.82 7.87
CA LEU A 168 1.48 -1.09 8.60
C LEU A 168 1.72 0.30 8.00
N GLU A 169 1.90 0.39 6.69
CA GLU A 169 2.16 1.66 6.00
C GLU A 169 1.04 2.68 6.16
N TYR A 170 -0.22 2.25 6.06
CA TYR A 170 -1.36 3.14 6.33
C TYR A 170 -1.32 3.69 7.76
N ASN A 171 -1.01 2.84 8.74
CA ASN A 171 -0.92 3.26 10.14
C ASN A 171 0.25 4.23 10.37
N ASP A 172 1.36 4.07 9.67
CA ASP A 172 2.49 4.99 9.72
C ASP A 172 2.10 6.37 9.17
N VAL A 173 1.39 6.43 8.05
CA VAL A 173 0.84 7.68 7.51
C VAL A 173 -0.09 8.36 8.53
N VAL A 174 -0.99 7.62 9.17
CA VAL A 174 -1.88 8.16 10.21
C VAL A 174 -1.08 8.73 11.39
N ALA A 175 -0.02 8.02 11.82
CA ALA A 175 0.84 8.47 12.92
C ALA A 175 1.66 9.71 12.55
N GLU A 176 2.10 9.82 11.31
CA GLU A 176 2.86 10.97 10.81
C GLU A 176 1.96 12.22 10.71
N VAL A 177 0.81 12.11 10.07
CA VAL A 177 -0.16 13.21 9.94
C VAL A 177 -0.64 13.70 11.30
N ALA A 178 -0.78 12.79 12.29
CA ALA A 178 -1.19 13.17 13.65
C ALA A 178 -0.23 14.18 14.29
N GLN A 179 1.05 14.22 13.88
CA GLN A 179 2.03 15.18 14.41
C GLN A 179 1.80 16.60 13.88
N TYR A 180 1.09 16.73 12.77
CA TYR A 180 0.75 18.00 12.12
C TYR A 180 -0.67 18.48 12.40
N ALA A 181 -1.51 17.68 13.09
CA ALA A 181 -2.95 17.95 13.25
C ALA A 181 -3.27 19.33 13.84
N ASP A 182 -2.43 19.84 14.77
CA ASP A 182 -2.61 21.17 15.36
C ASP A 182 -2.30 22.34 14.41
N ALA A 183 -1.69 22.08 13.25
CA ALA A 183 -1.38 23.11 12.25
C ALA A 183 -2.58 23.44 11.35
N PHE A 184 -3.58 22.58 11.30
CA PHE A 184 -4.79 22.72 10.47
C PHE A 184 -6.03 23.01 11.30
N GLU A 185 -7.05 23.63 10.68
CA GLU A 185 -8.35 23.81 11.36
C GLU A 185 -9.11 22.48 11.41
N HIS A 186 -9.01 21.69 10.32
CA HIS A 186 -9.65 20.38 10.19
C HIS A 186 -8.75 19.41 9.45
N VAL A 187 -8.71 18.15 9.91
CA VAL A 187 -8.02 17.03 9.25
C VAL A 187 -8.95 15.82 9.21
N ALA A 188 -9.08 15.20 8.04
CA ALA A 188 -9.84 13.97 7.88
C ALA A 188 -9.06 12.96 7.02
N PHE A 189 -9.40 11.67 7.19
CA PHE A 189 -8.79 10.56 6.46
C PHE A 189 -9.83 9.82 5.66
N GLY A 190 -9.54 9.60 4.37
CA GLY A 190 -10.18 8.57 3.56
C GLY A 190 -9.69 7.19 3.93
N GLU A 191 -10.48 6.18 3.61
CA GLU A 191 -10.15 4.79 3.85
C GLU A 191 -9.29 4.20 2.72
N PRO A 192 -8.45 3.17 2.99
CA PRO A 192 -7.82 2.37 1.94
C PRO A 192 -8.85 1.60 1.12
N LEU A 193 -8.43 1.04 -0.03
CA LEU A 193 -9.34 0.42 -1.01
C LEU A 193 -10.22 -0.69 -0.42
N LEU A 194 -9.64 -1.65 0.32
CA LEU A 194 -10.32 -2.81 0.86
C LEU A 194 -10.57 -2.66 2.38
N THR A 195 -11.55 -1.86 2.75
CA THR A 195 -11.89 -1.59 4.14
C THR A 195 -13.20 -2.26 4.56
N SER A 196 -14.28 -2.08 3.80
CA SER A 196 -15.60 -2.62 4.10
C SER A 196 -15.96 -3.82 3.21
N ASP A 197 -16.99 -4.59 3.59
CA ASP A 197 -17.50 -5.68 2.73
C ASP A 197 -18.06 -5.15 1.40
N ASP A 198 -18.58 -3.94 1.38
CA ASP A 198 -19.03 -3.27 0.16
C ASP A 198 -17.85 -2.96 -0.77
N ASP A 199 -16.73 -2.49 -0.23
CA ASP A 199 -15.52 -2.24 -1.01
C ASP A 199 -14.99 -3.53 -1.64
N PHE A 200 -14.93 -4.63 -0.87
CA PHE A 200 -14.56 -5.94 -1.41
C PHE A 200 -15.45 -6.36 -2.57
N LYS A 201 -16.76 -6.16 -2.45
CA LYS A 201 -17.72 -6.51 -3.49
C LYS A 201 -17.53 -5.65 -4.75
N ARG A 202 -17.32 -4.36 -4.58
CA ARG A 202 -17.05 -3.42 -5.68
C ARG A 202 -15.73 -3.73 -6.39
N VAL A 203 -14.66 -4.06 -5.64
CA VAL A 203 -13.39 -4.46 -6.23
C VAL A 203 -13.51 -5.78 -6.97
N GLU A 204 -14.19 -6.79 -6.40
CA GLU A 204 -14.50 -8.04 -7.08
C GLU A 204 -15.21 -7.80 -8.42
N GLU A 205 -16.28 -7.00 -8.43
CA GLU A 205 -17.01 -6.66 -9.65
C GLU A 205 -16.12 -5.91 -10.67
N ALA A 206 -15.28 -4.99 -10.19
CA ALA A 206 -14.37 -4.24 -11.04
C ALA A 206 -13.34 -5.15 -11.74
N ILE A 207 -12.66 -6.05 -10.99
CA ILE A 207 -11.67 -6.95 -11.56
C ILE A 207 -12.31 -8.03 -12.46
N ALA A 208 -13.47 -8.56 -12.09
CA ALA A 208 -14.21 -9.53 -12.91
C ALA A 208 -14.68 -8.91 -14.23
N ASN A 209 -15.21 -7.69 -14.21
CA ASN A 209 -15.60 -6.97 -15.42
C ASN A 209 -14.38 -6.68 -16.30
N TRP A 210 -13.27 -6.32 -15.70
CA TRP A 210 -12.05 -5.92 -16.42
C TRP A 210 -11.34 -7.10 -17.11
N THR A 211 -11.49 -8.30 -16.56
CA THR A 211 -10.95 -9.55 -17.10
C THR A 211 -11.95 -10.39 -17.86
N SER A 212 -13.20 -9.91 -18.02
CA SER A 212 -14.30 -10.67 -18.61
C SER A 212 -14.05 -11.17 -20.03
N GLU A 213 -13.20 -10.50 -20.81
CA GLU A 213 -12.81 -10.96 -22.17
C GLU A 213 -11.96 -12.24 -22.14
N TYR A 214 -11.33 -12.55 -21.02
CA TYR A 214 -10.50 -13.76 -20.81
C TYR A 214 -11.28 -14.89 -20.14
N ASP A 215 -12.49 -14.61 -19.64
CA ASP A 215 -13.33 -15.58 -18.92
C ASP A 215 -14.13 -16.43 -19.92
N ASP A 216 -13.45 -17.40 -20.54
CA ASP A 216 -13.99 -18.31 -21.54
C ASP A 216 -14.27 -19.73 -21.01
N GLY A 217 -14.04 -19.97 -19.72
CA GLY A 217 -14.21 -21.25 -19.04
C GLY A 217 -13.05 -22.24 -19.24
N GLU A 218 -12.05 -21.93 -20.10
CA GLU A 218 -10.81 -22.71 -20.31
C GLU A 218 -9.58 -21.96 -19.80
N THR A 219 -9.73 -20.71 -19.37
CA THR A 219 -8.67 -19.81 -18.89
C THR A 219 -8.80 -19.64 -17.37
N ALA A 220 -7.69 -19.84 -16.65
CA ALA A 220 -7.55 -19.44 -15.26
C ALA A 220 -7.09 -17.97 -15.17
N ILE A 221 -7.74 -17.16 -14.35
CA ILE A 221 -7.40 -15.76 -14.11
C ILE A 221 -6.80 -15.66 -12.73
N CYS A 222 -5.51 -15.35 -12.64
CA CYS A 222 -4.74 -15.36 -11.41
C CYS A 222 -4.29 -13.94 -11.06
N PHE A 223 -4.69 -13.49 -9.88
CA PHE A 223 -4.32 -12.20 -9.34
C PHE A 223 -3.17 -12.34 -8.34
N MET A 224 -2.12 -11.55 -8.54
CA MET A 224 -0.94 -11.51 -7.71
C MET A 224 -0.96 -10.26 -6.83
N GLY A 225 -1.16 -10.44 -5.51
CA GLY A 225 -0.97 -9.39 -4.51
C GLY A 225 0.47 -9.34 -4.01
N HIS A 226 0.83 -8.28 -3.30
CA HIS A 226 2.14 -8.17 -2.66
C HIS A 226 2.30 -9.21 -1.54
N GLY A 227 1.34 -9.27 -0.63
CA GLY A 227 1.45 -10.06 0.58
C GLY A 227 2.05 -9.27 1.75
N THR A 228 1.88 -9.77 2.96
CA THR A 228 2.47 -9.22 4.17
C THR A 228 2.43 -10.24 5.31
N GLU A 229 3.40 -10.18 6.23
CA GLU A 229 3.40 -10.99 7.45
C GLU A 229 2.36 -10.51 8.50
N ALA A 230 1.74 -9.35 8.29
CA ALA A 230 0.74 -8.79 9.20
C ALA A 230 -0.64 -9.46 9.05
N ASP A 231 -1.51 -9.32 10.06
CA ASP A 231 -2.88 -9.84 10.05
C ASP A 231 -3.72 -9.31 8.86
N SER A 232 -3.36 -8.15 8.32
CA SER A 232 -3.99 -7.56 7.13
C SER A 232 -3.84 -8.42 5.87
N ASN A 233 -2.93 -9.39 5.83
CA ASN A 233 -2.80 -10.37 4.74
C ASN A 233 -4.08 -11.18 4.48
N GLN A 234 -4.97 -11.26 5.47
CA GLN A 234 -6.26 -11.97 5.35
C GLN A 234 -7.16 -11.41 4.24
N ILE A 235 -6.90 -10.22 3.73
CA ILE A 235 -7.68 -9.63 2.63
C ILE A 235 -7.61 -10.48 1.35
N TYR A 236 -6.47 -11.12 1.08
CA TYR A 236 -6.31 -11.96 -0.12
C TYR A 236 -7.18 -13.21 -0.04
N GLN A 237 -7.19 -13.89 1.11
CA GLN A 237 -8.10 -15.01 1.32
C GLN A 237 -9.57 -14.57 1.29
N LYS A 238 -9.91 -13.42 1.88
CA LYS A 238 -11.27 -12.88 1.84
C LYS A 238 -11.71 -12.58 0.41
N MET A 239 -10.84 -12.03 -0.43
CA MET A 239 -11.14 -11.80 -1.86
C MET A 239 -11.35 -13.13 -2.60
N GLN A 240 -10.48 -14.13 -2.36
CA GLN A 240 -10.64 -15.47 -2.93
C GLN A 240 -11.97 -16.11 -2.54
N ASP A 241 -12.34 -16.02 -1.26
CA ASP A 241 -13.59 -16.60 -0.74
C ASP A 241 -14.81 -15.93 -1.39
N LEU A 242 -14.75 -14.61 -1.59
CA LEU A 242 -15.81 -13.84 -2.24
C LEU A 242 -15.97 -14.25 -3.71
N LEU A 243 -14.89 -14.24 -4.48
CA LEU A 243 -14.87 -14.68 -5.88
C LEU A 243 -15.46 -16.09 -6.03
N THR A 244 -15.07 -17.00 -5.16
CA THR A 244 -15.59 -18.38 -5.16
C THR A 244 -17.08 -18.44 -4.82
N ALA A 245 -17.53 -17.67 -3.82
CA ALA A 245 -18.94 -17.63 -3.40
C ALA A 245 -19.87 -17.08 -4.49
N ASP A 246 -19.37 -16.15 -5.30
CA ASP A 246 -20.14 -15.52 -6.38
C ASP A 246 -20.00 -16.23 -7.74
N GLY A 247 -19.28 -17.37 -7.75
CA GLY A 247 -19.24 -18.29 -8.89
C GLY A 247 -18.10 -18.06 -9.88
N TYR A 248 -17.12 -17.27 -9.53
CA TYR A 248 -15.88 -17.09 -10.30
C TYR A 248 -14.90 -18.23 -9.97
N GLU A 249 -15.23 -19.47 -10.39
CA GLU A 249 -14.48 -20.67 -10.03
C GLU A 249 -13.09 -20.75 -10.70
N ASN A 250 -12.85 -19.98 -11.75
CA ASN A 250 -11.58 -19.89 -12.50
C ASN A 250 -10.74 -18.65 -12.12
N TYR A 251 -11.12 -17.95 -11.04
CA TYR A 251 -10.40 -16.80 -10.48
C TYR A 251 -9.62 -17.20 -9.24
N PHE A 252 -8.33 -16.88 -9.21
CA PHE A 252 -7.41 -17.27 -8.16
C PHE A 252 -6.64 -16.07 -7.63
N VAL A 253 -6.43 -16.01 -6.32
CA VAL A 253 -5.69 -14.93 -5.66
C VAL A 253 -4.53 -15.53 -4.87
N GLY A 254 -3.34 -14.99 -5.09
CA GLY A 254 -2.16 -15.31 -4.29
C GLY A 254 -1.28 -14.07 -4.09
N THR A 255 -0.10 -14.27 -3.51
CA THR A 255 0.80 -13.19 -3.12
C THR A 255 2.25 -13.52 -3.45
N VAL A 256 3.10 -12.47 -3.55
CA VAL A 256 4.55 -12.62 -3.74
C VAL A 256 5.23 -12.99 -2.42
N GLU A 257 4.95 -12.25 -1.36
CA GLU A 257 5.74 -12.32 -0.12
C GLU A 257 5.05 -13.08 1.03
N ALA A 258 3.85 -13.64 0.78
CA ALA A 258 3.07 -14.33 1.82
C ALA A 258 2.21 -15.46 1.26
N GLU A 259 1.31 -16.00 2.09
CA GLU A 259 0.33 -16.99 1.68
C GLU A 259 -1.02 -16.32 1.28
N PRO A 260 -1.70 -16.82 0.23
CA PRO A 260 -1.35 -17.98 -0.62
C PRO A 260 -0.18 -17.68 -1.56
N SER A 261 0.79 -18.62 -1.64
CA SER A 261 1.95 -18.51 -2.52
C SER A 261 1.62 -18.84 -3.99
N VAL A 262 2.58 -18.64 -4.91
CA VAL A 262 2.43 -19.05 -6.32
C VAL A 262 2.20 -20.56 -6.45
N GLU A 263 2.82 -21.38 -5.59
CA GLU A 263 2.65 -22.83 -5.57
C GLU A 263 1.23 -23.24 -5.14
N ASP A 264 0.63 -22.52 -4.21
CA ASP A 264 -0.76 -22.74 -3.79
C ASP A 264 -1.72 -22.42 -4.93
N VAL A 265 -1.51 -21.28 -5.60
CA VAL A 265 -2.30 -20.89 -6.77
C VAL A 265 -2.12 -21.87 -7.91
N LEU A 266 -0.88 -22.29 -8.22
CA LEU A 266 -0.62 -23.32 -9.23
C LEU A 266 -1.34 -24.63 -8.90
N SER A 267 -1.30 -25.06 -7.63
CA SER A 267 -1.98 -26.29 -7.18
C SER A 267 -3.49 -26.19 -7.36
N ALA A 268 -4.07 -25.02 -7.09
CA ALA A 268 -5.49 -24.76 -7.28
C ALA A 268 -5.89 -24.77 -8.78
N VAL A 269 -5.09 -24.11 -9.63
CA VAL A 269 -5.28 -24.10 -11.08
C VAL A 269 -5.16 -25.51 -11.68
N GLN A 270 -4.22 -26.33 -11.20
CA GLN A 270 -4.03 -27.71 -11.64
C GLN A 270 -5.19 -28.66 -11.26
N ALA A 271 -6.01 -28.29 -10.28
CA ALA A 271 -7.21 -29.04 -9.92
C ALA A 271 -8.33 -28.85 -10.94
N GLY A 272 -8.30 -27.82 -11.77
CA GLY A 272 -9.21 -27.55 -12.88
C GLY A 272 -8.71 -28.10 -14.22
N GLU A 273 -9.46 -27.82 -15.29
CA GLU A 273 -9.14 -28.24 -16.67
C GLU A 273 -8.73 -27.05 -17.56
N TYR A 274 -7.94 -26.12 -17.00
CA TYR A 274 -7.51 -24.92 -17.69
C TYR A 274 -6.34 -25.20 -18.64
N LYS A 275 -6.22 -24.40 -19.72
CA LYS A 275 -5.15 -24.48 -20.73
C LYS A 275 -4.30 -23.23 -20.77
N ARG A 276 -4.90 -22.12 -20.37
CA ARG A 276 -4.31 -20.80 -20.38
C ARG A 276 -4.40 -20.18 -18.98
N VAL A 277 -3.43 -19.35 -18.67
CA VAL A 277 -3.40 -18.55 -17.45
C VAL A 277 -3.22 -17.09 -17.82
N ILE A 278 -4.07 -16.24 -17.26
CA ILE A 278 -3.88 -14.80 -17.24
C ILE A 278 -3.34 -14.42 -15.87
N LEU A 279 -2.24 -13.66 -15.85
CA LEU A 279 -1.67 -13.10 -14.64
C LEU A 279 -1.91 -11.58 -14.62
N GLU A 280 -2.42 -11.08 -13.52
CA GLU A 280 -2.68 -9.65 -13.31
C GLU A 280 -2.37 -9.24 -11.87
N PRO A 281 -1.77 -8.05 -11.62
CA PRO A 281 -1.52 -7.63 -10.25
C PRO A 281 -2.82 -7.29 -9.51
N LEU A 282 -2.97 -7.80 -8.28
CA LEU A 282 -3.95 -7.29 -7.29
C LEU A 282 -3.25 -6.21 -6.45
N MET A 283 -2.71 -5.22 -7.13
CA MET A 283 -1.98 -4.09 -6.57
C MET A 283 -2.42 -2.81 -7.26
N VAL A 284 -2.36 -1.71 -6.56
CA VAL A 284 -2.79 -0.40 -7.10
C VAL A 284 -1.94 0.01 -8.30
N VAL A 285 -0.65 -0.30 -8.28
CA VAL A 285 0.32 -0.03 -9.35
C VAL A 285 0.83 -1.33 -9.97
N ALA A 286 1.23 -1.31 -11.23
CA ALA A 286 2.02 -2.36 -11.86
C ALA A 286 3.49 -1.90 -11.86
N GLY A 287 4.16 -2.05 -10.73
CA GLY A 287 5.55 -1.67 -10.50
C GLY A 287 6.51 -2.85 -10.63
N ASP A 288 7.52 -2.87 -9.77
CA ASP A 288 8.60 -3.85 -9.78
C ASP A 288 8.08 -5.28 -9.68
N HIS A 289 7.32 -5.62 -8.64
CA HIS A 289 6.75 -6.97 -8.48
C HIS A 289 5.93 -7.45 -9.69
N ALA A 290 5.18 -6.56 -10.35
CA ALA A 290 4.43 -6.94 -11.54
C ALA A 290 5.34 -7.24 -12.74
N ASN A 291 6.46 -6.53 -12.88
CA ASN A 291 7.39 -6.70 -13.98
C ASN A 291 8.39 -7.83 -13.74
N ASN A 292 8.84 -8.04 -12.50
CA ASN A 292 9.83 -9.05 -12.14
C ASN A 292 9.17 -10.32 -11.61
N ASP A 293 8.55 -10.28 -10.45
CA ASP A 293 8.01 -11.48 -9.78
C ASP A 293 6.82 -12.10 -10.52
N MET A 294 5.99 -11.27 -11.19
CA MET A 294 4.88 -11.81 -11.98
C MET A 294 5.28 -12.14 -13.41
N ALA A 295 5.82 -11.18 -14.15
CA ALA A 295 6.01 -11.26 -15.59
C ALA A 295 7.46 -11.46 -16.04
N GLY A 296 8.41 -11.48 -15.09
CA GLY A 296 9.84 -11.64 -15.36
C GLY A 296 10.21 -13.00 -15.96
N ASP A 297 11.47 -13.12 -16.38
CA ASP A 297 12.00 -14.34 -17.00
C ASP A 297 12.77 -15.24 -15.99
N GLU A 298 12.84 -14.86 -14.72
CA GLU A 298 13.47 -15.65 -13.66
C GLU A 298 12.67 -16.94 -13.40
N GLU A 299 13.34 -18.00 -12.91
CA GLU A 299 12.72 -19.32 -12.75
C GLU A 299 11.57 -19.34 -11.73
N ASP A 300 11.56 -18.43 -10.78
CA ASP A 300 10.59 -18.28 -9.69
C ASP A 300 9.50 -17.24 -9.97
N SER A 301 9.58 -16.53 -11.11
CA SER A 301 8.47 -15.66 -11.52
C SER A 301 7.19 -16.47 -11.75
N TRP A 302 6.06 -15.88 -11.43
CA TRP A 302 4.75 -16.52 -11.66
C TRP A 302 4.59 -17.02 -13.09
N LYS A 303 4.96 -16.20 -14.08
CA LYS A 303 4.97 -16.57 -15.50
C LYS A 303 5.77 -17.85 -15.73
N SER A 304 7.03 -17.90 -15.29
CA SER A 304 7.92 -19.04 -15.50
C SER A 304 7.42 -20.30 -14.78
N VAL A 305 6.86 -20.17 -13.60
CA VAL A 305 6.25 -21.26 -12.82
C VAL A 305 5.08 -21.88 -13.59
N PHE A 306 4.14 -21.05 -14.08
CA PHE A 306 2.99 -21.54 -14.85
C PHE A 306 3.38 -22.10 -16.23
N GLU A 307 4.32 -21.45 -16.97
CA GLU A 307 4.84 -21.96 -18.23
C GLU A 307 5.54 -23.31 -18.06
N SER A 308 6.34 -23.47 -16.98
CA SER A 308 7.00 -24.74 -16.66
C SER A 308 6.01 -25.85 -16.32
N ALA A 309 4.84 -25.52 -15.81
CA ALA A 309 3.73 -26.44 -15.59
C ALA A 309 2.94 -26.78 -16.87
N GLY A 310 3.23 -26.11 -17.99
CA GLY A 310 2.68 -26.41 -19.31
C GLY A 310 1.49 -25.56 -19.74
N TYR A 311 1.24 -24.44 -19.06
CA TYR A 311 0.18 -23.49 -19.42
C TYR A 311 0.67 -22.50 -20.48
N GLU A 312 -0.25 -21.99 -21.30
CA GLU A 312 -0.06 -20.77 -22.07
C GLU A 312 -0.31 -19.59 -21.13
N VAL A 313 0.68 -18.70 -20.95
CA VAL A 313 0.62 -17.59 -19.99
C VAL A 313 0.59 -16.25 -20.70
N GLU A 314 -0.31 -15.36 -20.26
CA GLU A 314 -0.32 -13.96 -20.64
C GLU A 314 -0.33 -13.11 -19.39
N CYS A 315 0.58 -12.11 -19.33
CA CYS A 315 0.69 -11.18 -18.22
C CYS A 315 0.07 -9.83 -18.61
N LEU A 316 -0.85 -9.34 -17.79
CA LEU A 316 -1.47 -8.02 -17.94
C LEU A 316 -0.80 -7.07 -16.96
N LEU A 317 0.16 -6.27 -17.43
CA LEU A 317 0.92 -5.30 -16.63
C LEU A 317 0.13 -4.01 -16.45
N ARG A 318 -1.00 -4.09 -15.74
CA ARG A 318 -1.86 -2.95 -15.42
C ARG A 318 -2.24 -2.98 -13.93
N GLY A 319 -2.11 -1.84 -13.26
CA GLY A 319 -2.46 -1.75 -11.85
C GLY A 319 -3.95 -1.42 -11.64
N LEU A 320 -4.50 -1.78 -10.47
CA LEU A 320 -5.91 -1.53 -10.14
C LEU A 320 -6.28 -0.05 -10.29
N GLY A 321 -5.33 0.88 -10.07
CA GLY A 321 -5.56 2.32 -10.21
C GLY A 321 -5.89 2.78 -11.63
N GLU A 322 -5.65 1.95 -12.66
CA GLU A 322 -6.08 2.24 -14.04
C GLU A 322 -7.58 2.05 -14.24
N ASN A 323 -8.23 1.25 -13.38
CA ASN A 323 -9.64 0.92 -13.50
C ASN A 323 -10.52 2.08 -12.97
N PRO A 324 -11.44 2.65 -13.79
CA PRO A 324 -12.29 3.75 -13.35
C PRO A 324 -13.23 3.40 -12.19
N ASP A 325 -13.67 2.14 -12.05
CA ASP A 325 -14.51 1.70 -10.94
C ASP A 325 -13.72 1.71 -9.62
N ILE A 326 -12.42 1.38 -9.67
CA ILE A 326 -11.51 1.49 -8.51
C ILE A 326 -11.26 2.97 -8.15
N GLN A 327 -11.03 3.82 -9.14
CA GLN A 327 -10.88 5.27 -8.92
C GLN A 327 -12.12 5.85 -8.24
N GLN A 328 -13.32 5.38 -8.60
CA GLN A 328 -14.57 5.81 -7.98
C GLN A 328 -14.68 5.37 -6.51
N ILE A 329 -14.14 4.21 -6.13
CA ILE A 329 -14.11 3.78 -4.71
C ILE A 329 -13.27 4.77 -3.89
N TYR A 330 -12.08 5.16 -4.37
CA TYR A 330 -11.27 6.17 -3.69
C TYR A 330 -11.96 7.54 -3.62
N ALA A 331 -12.68 7.94 -4.67
CA ALA A 331 -13.45 9.18 -4.67
C ALA A 331 -14.57 9.13 -3.61
N ASP A 332 -15.27 8.00 -3.47
CA ASP A 332 -16.31 7.83 -2.45
C ASP A 332 -15.72 7.85 -1.02
N HIS A 333 -14.52 7.29 -0.83
CA HIS A 333 -13.80 7.35 0.45
C HIS A 333 -13.37 8.79 0.79
N ALA A 334 -12.83 9.52 -0.19
CA ALA A 334 -12.49 10.93 -0.03
C ALA A 334 -13.73 11.78 0.28
N GLN A 335 -14.88 11.50 -0.37
CA GLN A 335 -16.14 12.22 -0.10
C GLN A 335 -16.58 12.01 1.35
N LYS A 336 -16.56 10.78 1.86
CA LYS A 336 -16.89 10.49 3.27
C LYS A 336 -15.97 11.25 4.23
N ALA A 337 -14.68 11.34 3.90
CA ALA A 337 -13.72 12.11 4.70
C ALA A 337 -14.05 13.62 4.68
N ILE A 338 -14.35 14.18 3.52
CA ILE A 338 -14.76 15.58 3.34
C ILE A 338 -16.05 15.87 4.15
N ASP A 339 -17.07 15.01 4.04
CA ASP A 339 -18.33 15.16 4.76
C ASP A 339 -18.12 15.17 6.28
N SER A 340 -17.15 14.41 6.78
CA SER A 340 -16.80 14.38 8.20
C SER A 340 -16.22 15.68 8.71
N LEU A 341 -15.55 16.50 7.88
CA LEU A 341 -15.04 17.82 8.23
C LEU A 341 -16.17 18.83 8.47
N THR A 342 -17.26 18.72 7.73
CA THR A 342 -18.38 19.67 7.78
C THR A 342 -19.41 19.32 8.85
N GLY A 343 -19.30 18.15 9.48
CA GLY A 343 -20.25 17.65 10.47
C GLY A 343 -21.56 17.12 9.86
N ASP A 344 -21.60 16.93 8.54
CA ASP A 344 -22.73 16.41 7.78
C ASP A 344 -22.71 14.87 7.65
N ALA A 345 -21.86 14.18 8.42
CA ALA A 345 -21.82 12.72 8.45
C ALA A 345 -23.10 12.18 9.11
N GLU A 346 -23.95 11.48 8.31
CA GLU A 346 -25.17 10.79 8.77
C GLU A 346 -24.87 9.52 9.60
#